data_073abe3ed5e88873826e13db278d0758
#
_entry.id   073abe3ed5e88873826e13db278d0758
#
_cell.length_a   1.000
_cell.length_b   1.000
_cell.length_c   1.000
_cell.angle_alpha   90.00
_cell.angle_beta   90.00
_cell.angle_gamma   90.00
#
_symmetry.space_group_name_H-M   'P 1'
#
loop_
_entity.id
_entity.type
_entity.pdbx_description
1 polymer ?
#
loop_
_entity_poly.entity_id
_entity_poly.type
_entity_poly.pdbx_seq_one_letter_code
_entity_poly.pdbx_strand_id
1 'polypeptide(L)'
;SDAVISLAGRDILHAWGKFVFTGIGLGLLIGVTLTMAGVYRGMVDDGKVLLDNSGADLWVVQKDTLGPYAESSSIPDDLWRSVRIMPGVAQVANVTYLTMQVGRDNEDVRAMVVGITAGEPGVPGWPPYLVAGRQITRGHYEAVADVAAGFRLGDVLKIRRNHYTVVGLTRRMVSSSGDPMVFVPLKDAQEAQFLKDNDAILMQRRRTGANPAFNRPGVPGLLDAVIGSQTSNNSVNAVLVRLRPGYASQEVAEPIRRWKRLTVYDRAQMGGILIGKLIATSAKQIGMF
;
A
#
# COMPACT_ATOMS: atom_id res chain seq x y z
N SER A 1 46.30 35.38 51.03
CA SER A 1 45.71 34.03 50.91
C SER A 1 44.33 34.09 50.20
N ASP A 2 43.64 35.23 50.20
CA ASP A 2 42.34 35.38 49.59
C ASP A 2 42.32 35.38 48.06
N ALA A 3 43.41 35.83 47.41
CA ALA A 3 43.50 35.83 45.95
C ALA A 3 43.70 34.44 45.32
N VAL A 4 44.32 33.50 46.04
CA VAL A 4 44.47 32.12 45.57
C VAL A 4 43.18 31.33 45.66
N ILE A 5 42.39 31.59 46.69
CA ILE A 5 41.07 30.97 46.88
C ILE A 5 40.07 31.43 45.82
N SER A 6 40.11 32.70 45.42
CA SER A 6 39.24 33.25 44.37
C SER A 6 39.59 32.71 42.98
N LEU A 7 40.88 32.47 42.68
CA LEU A 7 41.33 31.85 41.43
C LEU A 7 40.93 30.39 41.32
N ALA A 8 41.07 29.63 42.40
CA ALA A 8 40.65 28.23 42.45
C ALA A 8 39.14 28.09 42.31
N GLY A 9 38.36 28.99 42.92
CA GLY A 9 36.91 29.03 42.79
C GLY A 9 36.43 29.36 41.37
N ARG A 10 37.11 30.23 40.67
CA ARG A 10 36.85 30.57 39.26
C ARG A 10 37.19 29.42 38.32
N ASP A 11 38.29 28.72 38.56
CA ASP A 11 38.68 27.55 37.75
C ASP A 11 37.73 26.40 37.94
N ILE A 12 37.26 26.12 39.16
CA ILE A 12 36.26 25.10 39.44
C ILE A 12 34.93 25.45 38.78
N LEU A 13 34.48 26.70 38.85
CA LEU A 13 33.28 27.14 38.20
C LEU A 13 33.36 27.04 36.66
N HIS A 14 34.53 27.36 36.08
CA HIS A 14 34.73 27.26 34.65
C HIS A 14 34.84 25.81 34.19
N ALA A 15 35.50 24.94 34.92
CA ALA A 15 35.54 23.51 34.68
C ALA A 15 34.14 22.86 34.83
N TRP A 16 33.38 23.32 35.80
CA TRP A 16 32.03 22.82 36.05
C TRP A 16 31.05 23.20 34.90
N GLY A 17 31.18 24.45 34.38
CA GLY A 17 30.42 24.89 33.21
C GLY A 17 30.68 24.05 31.96
N LYS A 18 31.96 23.74 31.69
CA LYS A 18 32.35 22.83 30.60
C LYS A 18 31.78 21.42 30.78
N PHE A 19 31.86 20.91 32.00
CA PHE A 19 31.36 19.58 32.34
C PHE A 19 29.84 19.48 32.17
N VAL A 20 29.09 20.49 32.64
CA VAL A 20 27.64 20.57 32.51
C VAL A 20 27.25 20.70 31.02
N PHE A 21 27.94 21.57 30.28
CA PHE A 21 27.67 21.76 28.84
C PHE A 21 27.95 20.49 28.05
N THR A 22 29.05 19.80 28.32
CA THR A 22 29.34 18.51 27.70
C THR A 22 28.34 17.44 28.08
N GLY A 23 27.90 17.41 29.32
CA GLY A 23 26.87 16.49 29.81
C GLY A 23 25.52 16.71 29.14
N ILE A 24 25.10 17.96 28.95
CA ILE A 24 23.89 18.33 28.21
C ILE A 24 23.99 17.89 26.74
N GLY A 25 25.13 18.17 26.08
CA GLY A 25 25.37 17.77 24.70
C GLY A 25 25.33 16.25 24.51
N LEU A 26 25.97 15.51 25.40
CA LEU A 26 25.94 14.04 25.39
C LEU A 26 24.55 13.49 25.69
N GLY A 27 23.85 14.08 26.66
CA GLY A 27 22.45 13.71 26.99
C GLY A 27 21.50 13.95 25.83
N LEU A 28 21.64 15.06 25.12
CA LEU A 28 20.85 15.33 23.90
C LEU A 28 21.15 14.32 22.80
N LEU A 29 22.42 13.99 22.58
CA LEU A 29 22.83 13.00 21.57
C LEU A 29 22.25 11.63 21.89
N ILE A 30 22.33 11.17 23.12
CA ILE A 30 21.74 9.91 23.57
C ILE A 30 20.21 9.96 23.44
N GLY A 31 19.58 11.05 23.84
CA GLY A 31 18.13 11.24 23.73
C GLY A 31 17.64 11.16 22.29
N VAL A 32 18.30 11.85 21.37
CA VAL A 32 17.98 11.80 19.93
C VAL A 32 18.18 10.40 19.37
N THR A 33 19.30 9.74 19.72
CA THR A 33 19.59 8.38 19.25
C THR A 33 18.53 7.38 19.74
N LEU A 34 18.15 7.46 21.02
CA LEU A 34 17.10 6.59 21.58
C LEU A 34 15.74 6.86 20.96
N THR A 35 15.42 8.13 20.72
CA THR A 35 14.16 8.50 20.04
C THR A 35 14.12 7.96 18.62
N MET A 36 15.20 8.11 17.85
CA MET A 36 15.30 7.54 16.50
C MET A 36 15.19 6.02 16.50
N ALA A 37 15.85 5.35 17.44
CA ALA A 37 15.75 3.90 17.59
C ALA A 37 14.30 3.46 17.93
N GLY A 38 13.61 4.21 18.77
CA GLY A 38 12.22 3.98 19.12
C GLY A 38 11.28 4.15 17.92
N VAL A 39 11.43 5.22 17.16
CA VAL A 39 10.69 5.47 15.92
C VAL A 39 10.94 4.36 14.91
N TYR A 40 12.18 3.97 14.70
CA TYR A 40 12.54 2.88 13.78
C TYR A 40 11.88 1.56 14.18
N ARG A 41 11.93 1.19 15.46
CA ARG A 41 11.23 -0.01 15.97
C ARG A 41 9.72 0.05 15.76
N GLY A 42 9.11 1.21 16.02
CA GLY A 42 7.69 1.42 15.77
C GLY A 42 7.31 1.22 14.31
N MET A 43 8.10 1.73 13.39
CA MET A 43 7.88 1.55 11.95
C MET A 43 8.05 0.10 11.50
N VAL A 44 9.04 -0.61 12.04
CA VAL A 44 9.24 -2.05 11.77
C VAL A 44 8.07 -2.87 12.30
N ASP A 45 7.58 -2.57 13.50
CA ASP A 45 6.40 -3.23 14.08
C ASP A 45 5.15 -2.98 13.25
N ASP A 46 4.91 -1.76 12.79
CA ASP A 46 3.78 -1.42 11.93
C ASP A 46 3.85 -2.18 10.60
N GLY A 47 5.02 -2.27 9.99
CA GLY A 47 5.24 -3.06 8.78
C GLY A 47 4.97 -4.54 8.99
N LYS A 48 5.41 -5.09 10.12
CA LYS A 48 5.16 -6.49 10.49
C LYS A 48 3.66 -6.76 10.72
N VAL A 49 2.98 -5.87 11.43
CA VAL A 49 1.52 -5.96 11.63
C VAL A 49 0.79 -5.89 10.29
N LEU A 50 1.20 -5.01 9.39
CA LEU A 50 0.62 -4.92 8.03
C LEU A 50 0.73 -6.23 7.26
N LEU A 51 1.91 -6.88 7.27
CA LEU A 51 2.11 -8.16 6.59
C LEU A 51 1.32 -9.30 7.24
N ASP A 52 1.33 -9.38 8.57
CA ASP A 52 0.57 -10.38 9.31
C ASP A 52 -0.94 -10.24 9.08
N ASN A 53 -1.43 -9.01 9.05
CA ASN A 53 -2.85 -8.70 8.86
C ASN A 53 -3.29 -8.82 7.39
N SER A 54 -2.38 -8.86 6.44
CA SER A 54 -2.72 -9.08 5.02
C SER A 54 -3.31 -10.46 4.77
N GLY A 55 -3.02 -11.43 5.65
CA GLY A 55 -3.44 -12.82 5.48
C GLY A 55 -2.76 -13.55 4.33
N ALA A 56 -1.75 -12.97 3.73
CA ALA A 56 -1.00 -13.53 2.62
C ALA A 56 0.32 -14.17 3.08
N ASP A 57 0.69 -15.26 2.43
CA ASP A 57 1.99 -15.90 2.57
C ASP A 57 2.91 -15.56 1.40
N LEU A 58 2.33 -15.31 0.23
CA LEU A 58 3.03 -14.91 -1.00
C LEU A 58 2.32 -13.74 -1.67
N TRP A 59 3.14 -12.90 -2.32
CA TRP A 59 2.69 -11.79 -3.19
C TRP A 59 3.21 -12.04 -4.59
N VAL A 60 2.31 -12.28 -5.53
CA VAL A 60 2.63 -12.41 -6.95
C VAL A 60 2.47 -11.04 -7.60
N VAL A 61 3.54 -10.52 -8.16
CA VAL A 61 3.61 -9.18 -8.73
C VAL A 61 4.31 -9.19 -10.08
N GLN A 62 4.29 -8.06 -10.77
CA GLN A 62 5.02 -7.88 -12.02
C GLN A 62 6.53 -8.05 -11.78
N LYS A 63 7.21 -8.72 -12.72
CA LYS A 63 8.66 -8.89 -12.70
C LYS A 63 9.37 -7.53 -12.63
N ASP A 64 10.48 -7.49 -11.91
CA ASP A 64 11.32 -6.31 -11.69
C ASP A 64 10.62 -5.17 -10.94
N THR A 65 9.57 -5.48 -10.17
CA THR A 65 8.94 -4.56 -9.20
C THR A 65 9.12 -5.07 -7.78
N LEU A 66 9.19 -4.13 -6.83
CA LEU A 66 9.36 -4.44 -5.39
C LEU A 66 8.07 -4.82 -4.68
N GLY A 67 6.97 -4.90 -5.41
CA GLY A 67 5.69 -5.27 -4.86
C GLY A 67 4.80 -4.08 -4.49
N PRO A 68 3.54 -4.34 -4.13
CA PRO A 68 2.47 -3.34 -4.10
C PRO A 68 2.64 -2.26 -3.03
N TYR A 69 3.39 -2.54 -1.97
CA TYR A 69 3.64 -1.57 -0.89
C TYR A 69 4.78 -0.59 -1.21
N ALA A 70 5.59 -0.87 -2.21
CA ALA A 70 6.78 -0.10 -2.55
C ALA A 70 6.72 0.51 -3.95
N GLU A 71 6.25 -0.23 -4.93
CA GLU A 71 6.17 0.19 -6.33
C GLU A 71 4.85 -0.25 -6.94
N SER A 72 4.37 0.51 -7.90
CA SER A 72 3.22 0.10 -8.70
C SER A 72 3.56 -1.14 -9.52
N SER A 73 2.67 -2.12 -9.47
CA SER A 73 2.75 -3.35 -10.24
C SER A 73 1.47 -3.50 -11.05
N SER A 74 1.57 -4.07 -12.24
CA SER A 74 0.41 -4.31 -13.09
C SER A 74 0.48 -5.72 -13.65
N ILE A 75 -0.47 -6.53 -13.24
CA ILE A 75 -0.63 -7.91 -13.73
C ILE A 75 -2.08 -8.12 -14.18
N PRO A 76 -2.34 -9.06 -15.11
CA PRO A 76 -3.70 -9.35 -15.55
C PRO A 76 -4.59 -9.78 -14.38
N ASP A 77 -5.83 -9.32 -14.35
CA ASP A 77 -6.77 -9.61 -13.27
C ASP A 77 -7.36 -11.02 -13.29
N ASP A 78 -7.10 -11.79 -14.34
CA ASP A 78 -7.48 -13.20 -14.47
C ASP A 78 -6.37 -14.18 -14.04
N LEU A 79 -5.18 -13.68 -13.74
CA LEU A 79 -4.01 -14.50 -13.34
C LEU A 79 -4.27 -15.34 -12.09
N TRP A 80 -5.11 -14.88 -11.18
CA TRP A 80 -5.46 -15.60 -9.95
C TRP A 80 -5.99 -17.01 -10.21
N ARG A 81 -6.64 -17.24 -11.35
CA ARG A 81 -7.17 -18.56 -11.73
C ARG A 81 -6.06 -19.57 -11.92
N SER A 82 -4.98 -19.16 -12.59
CA SER A 82 -3.82 -20.00 -12.79
C SER A 82 -3.03 -20.24 -11.50
N VAL A 83 -2.96 -19.24 -10.64
CA VAL A 83 -2.29 -19.37 -9.34
C VAL A 83 -3.08 -20.29 -8.40
N ARG A 84 -4.41 -20.18 -8.40
CA ARG A 84 -5.29 -20.95 -7.53
C ARG A 84 -5.13 -22.48 -7.68
N ILE A 85 -4.85 -22.95 -8.85
CA ILE A 85 -4.70 -24.41 -9.15
C ILE A 85 -3.31 -24.94 -8.83
N MET A 86 -2.36 -24.11 -8.45
CA MET A 86 -1.02 -24.54 -8.10
C MET A 86 -1.00 -25.38 -6.82
N PRO A 87 -0.17 -26.44 -6.76
CA PRO A 87 -0.05 -27.25 -5.55
C PRO A 87 0.35 -26.42 -4.33
N GLY A 88 -0.31 -26.63 -3.21
CA GLY A 88 -0.02 -25.94 -1.97
C GLY A 88 -0.73 -24.60 -1.77
N VAL A 89 -1.48 -24.13 -2.75
CA VAL A 89 -2.28 -22.92 -2.66
C VAL A 89 -3.63 -23.21 -2.00
N ALA A 90 -3.90 -22.53 -0.89
CA ALA A 90 -5.19 -22.66 -0.19
C ALA A 90 -6.20 -21.64 -0.71
N GLN A 91 -5.80 -20.38 -0.79
CA GLN A 91 -6.64 -19.26 -1.22
C GLN A 91 -5.82 -18.25 -2.01
N VAL A 92 -6.48 -17.58 -2.92
CA VAL A 92 -5.91 -16.47 -3.70
C VAL A 92 -6.88 -15.29 -3.73
N ALA A 93 -6.36 -14.09 -3.83
CA ALA A 93 -7.17 -12.90 -4.01
C ALA A 93 -6.41 -11.85 -4.84
N ASN A 94 -7.13 -11.21 -5.74
CA ASN A 94 -6.66 -10.01 -6.41
C ASN A 94 -6.74 -8.81 -5.45
N VAL A 95 -5.72 -7.98 -5.46
CA VAL A 95 -5.69 -6.77 -4.64
C VAL A 95 -5.08 -5.61 -5.42
N THR A 96 -5.62 -4.43 -5.25
CA THR A 96 -5.03 -3.18 -5.74
C THR A 96 -4.70 -2.26 -4.58
N TYR A 97 -3.62 -1.50 -4.74
CA TYR A 97 -3.14 -0.53 -3.75
C TYR A 97 -2.88 0.80 -4.44
N LEU A 98 -3.51 1.86 -3.98
CA LEU A 98 -3.32 3.21 -4.51
C LEU A 98 -3.35 4.23 -3.37
N THR A 99 -2.25 4.94 -3.18
CA THR A 99 -2.22 6.08 -2.26
C THR A 99 -2.80 7.30 -2.96
N MET A 100 -3.81 7.92 -2.35
CA MET A 100 -4.49 9.07 -2.91
C MET A 100 -5.19 9.90 -1.83
N GLN A 101 -5.68 11.07 -2.22
CA GLN A 101 -6.53 11.89 -1.37
C GLN A 101 -7.96 11.37 -1.41
N VAL A 102 -8.53 11.15 -0.24
CA VAL A 102 -9.91 10.72 -0.06
C VAL A 102 -10.70 11.85 0.59
N GLY A 103 -11.81 12.25 -0.03
CA GLY A 103 -12.63 13.36 0.45
C GLY A 103 -13.41 12.98 1.70
N ARG A 104 -13.31 13.81 2.76
CA ARG A 104 -14.08 13.72 3.99
C ARG A 104 -14.69 15.08 4.29
N ASP A 105 -16.01 15.22 4.12
CA ASP A 105 -16.71 16.50 4.21
C ASP A 105 -16.04 17.57 3.32
N ASN A 106 -15.43 18.60 3.91
CA ASN A 106 -14.71 19.66 3.20
C ASN A 106 -13.18 19.49 3.28
N GLU A 107 -12.71 18.37 3.79
CA GLU A 107 -11.28 18.08 3.94
C GLU A 107 -10.88 16.83 3.14
N ASP A 108 -9.64 16.81 2.69
CA ASP A 108 -9.06 15.63 2.07
C ASP A 108 -8.13 14.92 3.05
N VAL A 109 -8.23 13.60 3.12
CA VAL A 109 -7.38 12.73 3.92
C VAL A 109 -6.54 11.88 2.97
N ARG A 110 -5.23 11.89 3.16
CA ARG A 110 -4.35 10.98 2.42
C ARG A 110 -4.53 9.57 2.96
N ALA A 111 -4.85 8.64 2.10
CA ALA A 111 -5.10 7.24 2.45
C ALA A 111 -4.55 6.30 1.38
N MET A 112 -4.25 5.07 1.80
CA MET A 112 -4.00 3.98 0.88
C MET A 112 -5.31 3.26 0.60
N VAL A 113 -5.84 3.43 -0.61
CA VAL A 113 -7.06 2.75 -1.05
C VAL A 113 -6.71 1.35 -1.49
N VAL A 114 -7.30 0.37 -0.83
CA VAL A 114 -7.09 -1.06 -1.07
C VAL A 114 -8.36 -1.65 -1.69
N GLY A 115 -8.22 -2.18 -2.90
CA GLY A 115 -9.31 -2.89 -3.58
C GLY A 115 -9.31 -4.37 -3.20
N ILE A 116 -10.43 -4.85 -2.70
CA ILE A 116 -10.62 -6.25 -2.27
C ILE A 116 -11.84 -6.87 -2.96
N THR A 117 -11.82 -8.17 -3.15
CA THR A 117 -12.98 -8.89 -3.73
C THR A 117 -14.11 -8.91 -2.71
N ALA A 118 -15.20 -8.20 -3.02
CA ALA A 118 -16.37 -8.14 -2.16
C ALA A 118 -17.13 -9.48 -2.14
N GLY A 119 -17.78 -9.79 -1.03
CA GLY A 119 -18.61 -10.98 -0.87
C GLY A 119 -17.86 -12.26 -0.49
N GLU A 120 -16.54 -12.22 -0.39
CA GLU A 120 -15.72 -13.38 0.01
C GLU A 120 -14.87 -13.04 1.25
N PRO A 121 -15.47 -12.92 2.43
CA PRO A 121 -14.75 -12.57 3.65
C PRO A 121 -13.74 -13.66 4.03
N GLY A 122 -12.61 -13.24 4.58
CA GLY A 122 -11.57 -14.14 5.06
C GLY A 122 -10.54 -14.56 4.00
N VAL A 123 -10.68 -14.14 2.75
CA VAL A 123 -9.62 -14.28 1.75
C VAL A 123 -8.48 -13.30 2.04
N PRO A 124 -7.26 -13.56 1.53
CA PRO A 124 -6.15 -12.63 1.70
C PRO A 124 -6.49 -11.21 1.23
N GLY A 125 -5.98 -10.20 1.92
CA GLY A 125 -6.19 -8.79 1.60
C GLY A 125 -7.32 -8.10 2.36
N TRP A 126 -8.25 -8.83 2.92
CA TRP A 126 -9.30 -8.28 3.78
C TRP A 126 -8.74 -7.85 5.14
N PRO A 127 -9.29 -6.77 5.74
CA PRO A 127 -8.95 -6.47 7.11
C PRO A 127 -9.35 -7.65 8.01
N PRO A 128 -8.43 -8.17 8.85
CA PRO A 128 -8.67 -9.42 9.57
C PRO A 128 -9.69 -9.29 10.68
N TYR A 129 -9.89 -8.09 11.18
CA TYR A 129 -10.85 -7.79 12.26
C TYR A 129 -11.42 -6.38 12.11
N LEU A 130 -12.58 -6.17 12.66
CA LEU A 130 -13.23 -4.87 12.75
C LEU A 130 -13.35 -4.45 14.21
N VAL A 131 -13.18 -3.17 14.47
CA VAL A 131 -13.47 -2.56 15.79
C VAL A 131 -14.91 -2.08 15.89
N ALA A 132 -15.57 -1.86 14.76
CA ALA A 132 -16.97 -1.48 14.67
C ALA A 132 -17.52 -1.80 13.28
N GLY A 133 -18.83 -1.96 13.18
CA GLY A 133 -19.52 -2.17 11.92
C GLY A 133 -19.38 -3.57 11.34
N ARG A 134 -19.44 -3.66 10.01
CA ARG A 134 -19.42 -4.91 9.26
C ARG A 134 -18.44 -4.84 8.08
N GLN A 135 -18.13 -5.99 7.51
CA GLN A 135 -17.36 -6.08 6.27
C GLN A 135 -18.19 -5.64 5.04
N ILE A 136 -17.49 -5.37 3.95
CA ILE A 136 -18.09 -5.05 2.66
C ILE A 136 -18.89 -6.25 2.16
N THR A 137 -20.15 -6.06 1.85
CA THR A 137 -21.01 -7.09 1.29
C THR A 137 -21.46 -6.78 -0.13
N ARG A 138 -21.49 -5.50 -0.50
CA ARG A 138 -21.87 -5.04 -1.83
C ARG A 138 -20.66 -4.82 -2.70
N GLY A 139 -20.77 -5.13 -3.98
CA GLY A 139 -19.71 -4.94 -4.97
C GLY A 139 -19.40 -3.49 -5.31
N HIS A 140 -20.14 -2.51 -4.79
CA HIS A 140 -19.97 -1.08 -5.05
C HIS A 140 -20.34 -0.22 -3.84
N TYR A 141 -19.63 0.90 -3.70
CA TYR A 141 -19.98 2.04 -2.85
C TYR A 141 -20.02 1.78 -1.34
N GLU A 142 -19.38 0.74 -0.89
CA GLU A 142 -19.12 0.49 0.53
C GLU A 142 -17.61 0.59 0.82
N ALA A 143 -17.26 1.04 2.02
CA ALA A 143 -15.87 1.13 2.46
C ALA A 143 -15.71 0.66 3.90
N VAL A 144 -14.54 0.07 4.19
CA VAL A 144 -14.04 -0.19 5.53
C VAL A 144 -12.79 0.67 5.70
N ALA A 145 -12.79 1.54 6.68
CA ALA A 145 -11.69 2.48 6.92
C ALA A 145 -10.97 2.16 8.23
N ASP A 146 -9.65 2.39 8.23
CA ASP A 146 -8.88 2.41 9.47
C ASP A 146 -9.29 3.62 10.33
N VAL A 147 -9.35 3.45 11.64
CA VAL A 147 -9.73 4.53 12.57
C VAL A 147 -8.81 5.75 12.48
N ALA A 148 -7.56 5.56 12.05
CA ALA A 148 -6.60 6.65 11.83
C ALA A 148 -7.00 7.60 10.69
N ALA A 149 -7.87 7.19 9.78
CA ALA A 149 -8.42 8.04 8.73
C ALA A 149 -9.43 9.07 9.26
N GLY A 150 -9.96 8.87 10.47
CA GLY A 150 -10.88 9.79 11.12
C GLY A 150 -12.35 9.65 10.72
N PHE A 151 -12.69 8.65 9.92
CA PHE A 151 -14.08 8.36 9.56
C PHE A 151 -14.84 7.67 10.70
N ARG A 152 -16.13 7.87 10.73
CA ARG A 152 -17.08 7.18 11.61
C ARG A 152 -17.99 6.28 10.77
N LEU A 153 -18.62 5.30 11.40
CA LEU A 153 -19.65 4.50 10.74
C LEU A 153 -20.76 5.37 10.17
N GLY A 154 -21.14 5.10 8.93
CA GLY A 154 -22.15 5.87 8.22
C GLY A 154 -21.65 7.12 7.52
N ASP A 155 -20.41 7.54 7.74
CA ASP A 155 -19.82 8.65 7.01
C ASP A 155 -19.74 8.32 5.52
N VAL A 156 -19.81 9.36 4.69
CA VAL A 156 -19.63 9.26 3.26
C VAL A 156 -18.25 9.78 2.89
N LEU A 157 -17.45 8.94 2.28
CA LEU A 157 -16.17 9.34 1.74
C LEU A 157 -16.21 9.41 0.21
N LYS A 158 -15.40 10.29 -0.36
CA LYS A 158 -15.32 10.48 -1.80
C LYS A 158 -13.98 10.00 -2.34
N ILE A 159 -14.04 9.07 -3.29
CA ILE A 159 -12.89 8.63 -4.08
C ILE A 159 -13.16 8.97 -5.53
N ARG A 160 -12.37 9.90 -6.10
CA ARG A 160 -12.57 10.41 -7.46
C ARG A 160 -13.97 11.01 -7.62
N ARG A 161 -14.84 10.37 -8.40
CA ARG A 161 -16.21 10.83 -8.68
C ARG A 161 -17.27 10.10 -7.85
N ASN A 162 -16.88 9.06 -7.13
CA ASN A 162 -17.79 8.17 -6.44
C ASN A 162 -17.82 8.42 -4.94
N HIS A 163 -18.96 8.19 -4.35
CA HIS A 163 -19.19 8.28 -2.91
C HIS A 163 -19.36 6.89 -2.32
N TYR A 164 -18.76 6.67 -1.16
CA TYR A 164 -18.76 5.39 -0.45
C TYR A 164 -19.25 5.59 0.96
N THR A 165 -20.10 4.68 1.43
CA THR A 165 -20.53 4.67 2.82
C THR A 165 -19.57 3.83 3.65
N VAL A 166 -19.07 4.37 4.74
CA VAL A 166 -18.23 3.65 5.70
C VAL A 166 -19.10 2.69 6.50
N VAL A 167 -18.97 1.39 6.23
CA VAL A 167 -19.76 0.33 6.85
C VAL A 167 -19.02 -0.40 7.96
N GLY A 168 -17.71 -0.25 8.03
CA GLY A 168 -16.86 -0.87 9.04
C GLY A 168 -15.64 -0.01 9.35
N LEU A 169 -15.10 -0.21 10.55
CA LEU A 169 -13.86 0.39 11.00
C LEU A 169 -12.88 -0.69 11.43
N THR A 170 -11.63 -0.55 11.04
CA THR A 170 -10.53 -1.41 11.46
C THR A 170 -9.44 -0.61 12.15
N ARG A 171 -8.44 -1.28 12.71
CA ARG A 171 -7.33 -0.65 13.43
C ARG A 171 -6.00 -1.26 13.05
N ARG A 172 -4.93 -0.46 13.12
CA ARG A 172 -3.56 -0.84 12.80
C ARG A 172 -3.34 -1.29 11.35
N MET A 173 -4.21 -0.86 10.45
CA MET A 173 -4.04 -1.05 9.03
C MET A 173 -3.55 0.27 8.42
N VAL A 174 -2.25 0.50 8.55
CA VAL A 174 -1.56 1.70 8.12
C VAL A 174 -0.40 1.30 7.21
N SER A 175 -0.21 2.04 6.12
CA SER A 175 0.88 1.78 5.19
C SER A 175 2.25 2.11 5.79
N SER A 176 3.32 1.67 5.13
CA SER A 176 4.70 1.99 5.53
C SER A 176 5.00 3.49 5.54
N SER A 177 4.22 4.29 4.81
CA SER A 177 4.33 5.75 4.76
C SER A 177 3.48 6.46 5.81
N GLY A 178 2.77 5.71 6.66
CA GLY A 178 1.90 6.25 7.70
C GLY A 178 0.48 6.57 7.22
N ASP A 179 0.13 6.25 5.99
CA ASP A 179 -1.19 6.51 5.44
C ASP A 179 -2.19 5.44 5.92
N PRO A 180 -3.34 5.82 6.48
CA PRO A 180 -4.35 4.86 6.88
C PRO A 180 -4.93 4.15 5.66
N MET A 181 -5.29 2.88 5.81
CA MET A 181 -5.91 2.09 4.74
C MET A 181 -7.43 2.31 4.71
N VAL A 182 -7.95 2.39 3.50
CA VAL A 182 -9.38 2.40 3.20
C VAL A 182 -9.66 1.27 2.22
N PHE A 183 -10.46 0.30 2.63
CA PHE A 183 -10.80 -0.88 1.83
C PHE A 183 -12.10 -0.61 1.08
N VAL A 184 -12.08 -0.88 -0.21
CA VAL A 184 -13.23 -0.73 -1.11
C VAL A 184 -13.36 -1.95 -2.02
N PRO A 185 -14.50 -2.17 -2.69
CA PRO A 185 -14.60 -3.23 -3.68
C PRO A 185 -13.54 -3.10 -4.77
N LEU A 186 -13.01 -4.24 -5.22
CA LEU A 186 -11.91 -4.30 -6.18
C LEU A 186 -12.22 -3.52 -7.47
N LYS A 187 -13.40 -3.66 -8.02
CA LYS A 187 -13.78 -2.96 -9.25
C LYS A 187 -13.76 -1.45 -9.10
N ASP A 188 -14.19 -0.95 -7.97
CA ASP A 188 -14.17 0.48 -7.67
C ASP A 188 -12.73 1.01 -7.54
N ALA A 189 -11.86 0.24 -6.90
CA ALA A 189 -10.44 0.58 -6.80
C ALA A 189 -9.73 0.52 -8.16
N GLN A 190 -10.03 -0.45 -8.99
CA GLN A 190 -9.51 -0.55 -10.36
C GLN A 190 -9.93 0.67 -11.20
N GLU A 191 -11.19 1.07 -11.13
CA GLU A 191 -11.69 2.26 -11.81
C GLU A 191 -10.93 3.52 -11.34
N ALA A 192 -10.75 3.69 -10.03
CA ALA A 192 -10.04 4.84 -9.48
C ALA A 192 -8.57 4.87 -9.89
N GLN A 193 -7.89 3.72 -9.90
CA GLN A 193 -6.47 3.59 -10.23
C GLN A 193 -6.20 3.80 -11.71
N PHE A 194 -7.03 3.25 -12.57
CA PHE A 194 -6.82 3.24 -14.03
C PHE A 194 -7.70 4.24 -14.78
N LEU A 195 -8.29 5.20 -14.10
CA LEU A 195 -9.15 6.20 -14.73
C LEU A 195 -8.43 6.96 -15.85
N LYS A 196 -7.16 7.31 -15.65
CA LYS A 196 -6.34 7.98 -16.66
C LYS A 196 -6.08 7.08 -17.87
N ASP A 197 -5.85 5.80 -17.66
CA ASP A 197 -5.64 4.82 -18.72
C ASP A 197 -6.94 4.59 -19.50
N ASN A 198 -8.07 4.56 -18.81
CA ASN A 198 -9.38 4.47 -19.44
C ASN A 198 -9.70 5.70 -20.30
N ASP A 199 -9.35 6.91 -19.85
CA ASP A 199 -9.47 8.13 -20.64
C ASP A 199 -8.60 8.07 -21.90
N ALA A 200 -7.37 7.58 -21.79
CA ALA A 200 -6.48 7.37 -22.94
C ALA A 200 -7.08 6.35 -23.92
N ILE A 201 -7.67 5.27 -23.46
CA ILE A 201 -8.37 4.27 -24.29
C ILE A 201 -9.57 4.89 -24.98
N LEU A 202 -10.36 5.70 -24.30
CA LEU A 202 -11.50 6.42 -24.88
C LEU A 202 -11.05 7.39 -25.98
N MET A 203 -9.96 8.12 -25.77
CA MET A 203 -9.36 8.99 -26.80
C MET A 203 -8.87 8.17 -28.00
N GLN A 204 -8.24 7.03 -27.77
CA GLN A 204 -7.80 6.12 -28.82
C GLN A 204 -8.99 5.60 -29.63
N ARG A 205 -10.08 5.22 -28.97
CA ARG A 205 -11.33 4.80 -29.63
C ARG A 205 -11.94 5.90 -30.47
N ARG A 206 -11.91 7.15 -29.99
CA ARG A 206 -12.36 8.31 -30.77
C ARG A 206 -11.50 8.53 -32.01
N ARG A 207 -10.17 8.43 -31.88
CA ARG A 207 -9.25 8.53 -33.04
C ARG A 207 -9.50 7.41 -34.04
N THR A 208 -9.73 6.19 -33.58
CA THR A 208 -10.08 5.05 -34.43
C THR A 208 -11.38 5.30 -35.16
N GLY A 209 -12.42 5.83 -34.48
CA GLY A 209 -13.70 6.18 -35.10
C GLY A 209 -13.62 7.28 -36.16
N ALA A 210 -12.68 8.22 -36.00
CA ALA A 210 -12.42 9.28 -36.94
C ALA A 210 -11.53 8.84 -38.12
N ASN A 211 -10.90 7.69 -38.07
CA ASN A 211 -9.99 7.19 -39.09
C ASN A 211 -10.77 6.57 -40.26
N PRO A 212 -10.67 7.14 -41.51
CA PRO A 212 -11.37 6.60 -42.67
C PRO A 212 -10.98 5.15 -43.04
N ALA A 213 -9.81 4.67 -42.61
CA ALA A 213 -9.37 3.31 -42.84
C ALA A 213 -10.23 2.28 -42.11
N PHE A 214 -10.74 2.62 -40.92
CA PHE A 214 -11.57 1.76 -40.10
C PHE A 214 -13.06 2.08 -40.18
N ASN A 215 -13.42 3.36 -40.43
CA ASN A 215 -14.80 3.80 -40.59
C ASN A 215 -15.16 3.87 -42.08
N ARG A 216 -15.28 2.70 -42.71
CA ARG A 216 -15.63 2.56 -44.13
C ARG A 216 -17.13 2.28 -44.32
N PRO A 217 -17.84 3.07 -45.13
CA PRO A 217 -19.26 2.82 -45.37
C PRO A 217 -19.60 1.45 -46.02
N GLY A 218 -18.62 0.86 -46.69
CA GLY A 218 -18.82 -0.42 -47.40
C GLY A 218 -18.56 -1.69 -46.56
N VAL A 219 -18.10 -1.55 -45.31
CA VAL A 219 -17.78 -2.69 -44.41
C VAL A 219 -18.45 -2.46 -43.06
N PRO A 220 -19.75 -2.78 -42.94
CA PRO A 220 -20.48 -2.62 -41.68
C PRO A 220 -19.89 -3.52 -40.59
N GLY A 221 -19.71 -2.98 -39.39
CA GLY A 221 -19.19 -3.71 -38.24
C GLY A 221 -17.67 -3.70 -38.08
N LEU A 222 -16.89 -3.21 -39.07
CA LEU A 222 -15.43 -3.11 -38.94
C LEU A 222 -14.99 -2.18 -37.83
N LEU A 223 -15.60 -0.98 -37.77
CA LEU A 223 -15.33 -0.01 -36.72
C LEU A 223 -15.64 -0.56 -35.33
N ASP A 224 -16.81 -1.19 -35.17
CA ASP A 224 -17.22 -1.78 -33.90
C ASP A 224 -16.29 -2.92 -33.46
N ALA A 225 -15.84 -3.75 -34.41
CA ALA A 225 -14.86 -4.79 -34.15
C ALA A 225 -13.51 -4.25 -33.69
N VAL A 226 -13.01 -3.18 -34.34
CA VAL A 226 -11.74 -2.54 -33.96
C VAL A 226 -11.86 -1.84 -32.61
N ILE A 227 -12.94 -1.14 -32.34
CA ILE A 227 -13.21 -0.51 -31.04
C ILE A 227 -13.36 -1.57 -29.95
N GLY A 228 -14.04 -2.67 -30.22
CA GLY A 228 -14.21 -3.78 -29.29
C GLY A 228 -12.90 -4.49 -28.94
N SER A 229 -11.91 -4.47 -29.84
CA SER A 229 -10.58 -5.00 -29.56
C SER A 229 -9.73 -4.10 -28.62
N GLN A 230 -10.09 -2.83 -28.51
CA GLN A 230 -9.47 -1.87 -27.60
C GLN A 230 -10.10 -2.03 -26.22
N THR A 231 -9.64 -3.01 -25.46
CA THR A 231 -10.16 -3.31 -24.12
C THR A 231 -9.72 -2.26 -23.09
N SER A 232 -10.58 -1.96 -22.14
CA SER A 232 -10.20 -1.26 -20.91
C SER A 232 -9.13 -2.08 -20.15
N ASN A 233 -8.23 -1.40 -19.48
CA ASN A 233 -7.16 -2.05 -18.73
C ASN A 233 -7.74 -2.80 -17.51
N ASN A 234 -7.77 -4.12 -17.56
CA ASN A 234 -8.20 -5.01 -16.48
C ASN A 234 -6.97 -5.55 -15.75
N SER A 235 -6.33 -4.68 -14.98
CA SER A 235 -5.14 -5.02 -14.23
C SER A 235 -5.37 -4.93 -12.72
N VAL A 236 -4.56 -5.68 -11.98
CA VAL A 236 -4.45 -5.58 -10.53
C VAL A 236 -2.98 -5.40 -10.15
N ASN A 237 -2.72 -4.96 -8.92
CA ASN A 237 -1.34 -4.74 -8.47
C ASN A 237 -0.68 -6.04 -8.00
N ALA A 238 -1.43 -6.94 -7.40
CA ALA A 238 -0.91 -8.19 -6.90
C ALA A 238 -1.97 -9.28 -6.83
N VAL A 239 -1.52 -10.52 -6.85
CA VAL A 239 -2.28 -11.68 -6.37
C VAL A 239 -1.70 -12.08 -5.03
N LEU A 240 -2.51 -12.05 -3.99
CA LEU A 240 -2.15 -12.53 -2.67
C LEU A 240 -2.47 -14.02 -2.57
N VAL A 241 -1.56 -14.78 -2.01
CA VAL A 241 -1.66 -16.23 -1.90
C VAL A 241 -1.55 -16.66 -0.44
N ARG A 242 -2.50 -17.46 0.02
CA ARG A 242 -2.42 -18.16 1.28
C ARG A 242 -2.08 -19.63 1.02
N LEU A 243 -1.06 -20.12 1.72
CA LEU A 243 -0.59 -21.49 1.57
C LEU A 243 -1.39 -22.47 2.42
N ARG A 244 -1.45 -23.72 1.95
CA ARG A 244 -1.93 -24.82 2.78
C ARG A 244 -0.90 -25.16 3.84
N PRO A 245 -1.31 -25.63 5.04
CA PRO A 245 -0.38 -26.09 6.05
C PRO A 245 0.56 -27.19 5.53
N GLY A 246 1.83 -27.11 5.91
CA GLY A 246 2.85 -28.08 5.52
C GLY A 246 3.59 -27.77 4.22
N TYR A 247 3.22 -26.73 3.49
CA TYR A 247 3.93 -26.28 2.29
C TYR A 247 4.89 -25.13 2.62
N ALA A 248 6.13 -25.25 2.14
CA ALA A 248 7.11 -24.18 2.26
C ALA A 248 6.84 -23.09 1.22
N SER A 249 7.05 -21.82 1.60
CA SER A 249 6.81 -20.68 0.70
C SER A 249 7.57 -20.77 -0.61
N GLN A 250 8.84 -21.16 -0.58
CA GLN A 250 9.67 -21.27 -1.79
C GLN A 250 9.26 -22.44 -2.68
N GLU A 251 8.75 -23.50 -2.12
CA GLU A 251 8.25 -24.67 -2.84
C GLU A 251 7.07 -24.32 -3.75
N VAL A 252 6.18 -23.47 -3.27
CA VAL A 252 5.03 -22.98 -4.03
C VAL A 252 5.41 -21.80 -4.94
N ALA A 253 6.31 -20.94 -4.51
CA ALA A 253 6.73 -19.75 -5.26
C ALA A 253 7.55 -20.08 -6.52
N GLU A 254 8.43 -21.08 -6.48
CA GLU A 254 9.32 -21.41 -7.60
C GLU A 254 8.61 -21.71 -8.92
N PRO A 255 7.56 -22.55 -8.98
CA PRO A 255 6.82 -22.76 -10.22
C PRO A 255 6.20 -21.48 -10.78
N ILE A 256 5.73 -20.57 -9.92
CA ILE A 256 5.11 -19.30 -10.32
C ILE A 256 6.17 -18.34 -10.86
N ARG A 257 7.37 -18.29 -10.27
CA ARG A 257 8.49 -17.46 -10.75
C ARG A 257 8.96 -17.82 -12.15
N ARG A 258 8.74 -19.04 -12.59
CA ARG A 258 9.09 -19.49 -13.94
C ARG A 258 8.20 -18.89 -15.02
N TRP A 259 7.03 -18.35 -14.64
CA TRP A 259 6.16 -17.67 -15.58
C TRP A 259 6.77 -16.33 -15.99
N LYS A 260 6.70 -16.05 -17.28
CA LYS A 260 7.21 -14.78 -17.82
C LYS A 260 6.48 -13.60 -17.17
N ARG A 261 7.22 -12.55 -16.89
CA ARG A 261 6.74 -11.26 -16.37
C ARG A 261 6.21 -11.27 -14.93
N LEU A 262 6.44 -12.35 -14.19
CA LEU A 262 6.03 -12.43 -12.78
C LEU A 262 7.24 -12.61 -11.88
N THR A 263 7.09 -12.13 -10.66
CA THR A 263 7.92 -12.48 -9.52
C THR A 263 7.05 -12.75 -8.31
N VAL A 264 7.60 -13.44 -7.32
CA VAL A 264 6.89 -13.84 -6.11
C VAL A 264 7.75 -13.50 -4.90
N TYR A 265 7.17 -12.83 -3.94
CA TYR A 265 7.80 -12.55 -2.66
C TYR A 265 7.08 -13.30 -1.55
N ASP A 266 7.85 -13.89 -0.63
CA ASP A 266 7.34 -14.42 0.63
C ASP A 266 7.28 -13.32 1.71
N ARG A 267 6.82 -13.66 2.91
CA ARG A 267 6.72 -12.69 4.02
C ARG A 267 8.07 -12.11 4.42
N ALA A 268 9.12 -12.92 4.45
CA ALA A 268 10.46 -12.46 4.81
C ALA A 268 11.01 -11.50 3.77
N GLN A 269 10.86 -11.80 2.49
CA GLN A 269 11.28 -10.94 1.39
C GLN A 269 10.48 -9.64 1.36
N MET A 270 9.17 -9.69 1.54
CA MET A 270 8.33 -8.50 1.60
C MET A 270 8.64 -7.63 2.81
N GLY A 271 8.92 -8.23 3.97
CA GLY A 271 9.39 -7.53 5.15
C GLY A 271 10.70 -6.78 4.91
N GLY A 272 11.64 -7.41 4.22
CA GLY A 272 12.90 -6.78 3.81
C GLY A 272 12.69 -5.59 2.87
N ILE A 273 11.77 -5.69 1.93
CA ILE A 273 11.41 -4.59 1.01
C ILE A 273 10.79 -3.42 1.78
N LEU A 274 9.89 -3.66 2.70
CA LEU A 274 9.27 -2.62 3.53
C LEU A 274 10.29 -1.88 4.39
N ILE A 275 11.21 -2.60 5.04
CA ILE A 275 12.29 -2.01 5.83
C ILE A 275 13.22 -1.18 4.94
N GLY A 276 13.59 -1.69 3.78
CA GLY A 276 14.42 -0.98 2.82
C GLY A 276 13.78 0.33 2.34
N LYS A 277 12.47 0.33 2.10
CA LYS A 277 11.71 1.54 1.74
C LYS A 277 11.68 2.56 2.87
N LEU A 278 11.51 2.13 4.12
CA LEU A 278 11.56 2.99 5.29
C LEU A 278 12.92 3.69 5.45
N ILE A 279 14.01 2.95 5.29
CA ILE A 279 15.36 3.48 5.35
C ILE A 279 15.60 4.52 4.24
N ALA A 280 15.21 4.22 3.01
CA ALA A 280 15.34 5.12 1.88
C ALA A 280 14.55 6.43 2.07
N THR A 281 13.32 6.35 2.61
CA THR A 281 12.48 7.52 2.91
C THR A 281 13.12 8.38 4.01
N SER A 282 13.62 7.76 5.08
CA SER A 282 14.30 8.47 6.16
C SER A 282 15.59 9.15 5.68
N ALA A 283 16.37 8.49 4.84
CA ALA A 283 17.59 9.06 4.25
C ALA A 283 17.29 10.29 3.37
N LYS A 284 16.22 10.27 2.60
CA LYS A 284 15.76 11.41 1.81
C LYS A 284 15.36 12.60 2.68
N GLN A 285 14.69 12.35 3.81
CA GLN A 285 14.31 13.41 4.75
C GLN A 285 15.54 14.06 5.41
N ILE A 286 16.56 13.28 5.74
CA ILE A 286 17.81 13.77 6.33
C ILE A 286 18.64 14.54 5.30
N GLY A 287 18.65 14.13 4.04
CA GLY A 287 19.40 14.78 2.96
C GLY A 287 18.81 16.09 2.45
N MET A 288 17.61 16.48 2.93
CA MET A 288 16.98 17.76 2.60
C MET A 288 17.25 18.86 3.64
N PHE A 289 18.04 18.57 4.67
CA PHE A 289 18.58 19.50 5.66
C PHE A 289 20.09 19.59 5.51
#